data_517b8674e4d707feb497f48415097909
#
_entry.id   517b8674e4d707feb497f48415097909
#
_cell.length_a   1.000
_cell.length_b   1.000
_cell.length_c   1.000
_cell.angle_alpha   90.00
_cell.angle_beta   90.00
_cell.angle_gamma   90.00
#
_symmetry.space_group_name_H-M   'P 1'
#
loop_
_entity.id
_entity.type
_entity.pdbx_description
1 polymer ?
#
loop_
_entity_poly.entity_id
_entity_poly.type
_entity_poly.pdbx_seq_one_letter_code
_entity_poly.pdbx_strand_id
1 'polypeptide(L)'
;MGATVTCGDVTATTNASGAYSMQVPAGTHSVTASAPCYDSVTEDNVVVVNNQTTTVNFILPPSSTNIILEDSFETYENFALTFAPWTCVDVDQSGTWGIENVSFPNCFSPMAYIIFVPSATTPPISTPDVTHTGTKVAASFAATTPPNNDWLITPLLHRPAQITFWARSYVSTYGLERFKVGVSTTGTNPSDFTIISGPNYIEAPVSWTEYTYEIEGQPENAYIGIQCVSHDAFIFLLDDVTVEATPLADPNVPVLATELQGNYPNPFNPETTIRYSVKETSPVTIEVYNLKGQLVRTLVNEVKIAGNYSVIWNGRDSHNQPVSSGVYFYKMNAGKYSSTKKMIMMK
;
A
#
# COMPACT_ATOMS: atom_id res chain seq x y z
N MET A 1 7.95 11.97 -10.92
CA MET A 1 8.29 11.03 -12.01
C MET A 1 7.39 11.31 -13.20
N GLY A 2 7.87 11.18 -14.45
CA GLY A 2 7.00 11.32 -15.62
C GLY A 2 6.18 10.04 -15.85
N ALA A 3 5.07 10.18 -16.58
CA ALA A 3 4.33 9.02 -17.05
C ALA A 3 5.11 8.29 -18.16
N THR A 4 4.97 6.98 -18.21
CA THR A 4 5.50 6.15 -19.29
C THR A 4 4.45 5.99 -20.38
N VAL A 5 4.83 6.27 -21.61
CA VAL A 5 3.96 6.06 -22.81
C VAL A 5 4.58 4.97 -23.66
N THR A 6 3.79 3.95 -24.01
CA THR A 6 4.23 2.75 -24.74
C THR A 6 3.43 2.58 -26.02
N CYS A 7 4.10 2.25 -27.12
CA CYS A 7 3.51 1.91 -28.40
C CYS A 7 4.26 0.72 -28.99
N GLY A 8 3.71 -0.48 -28.90
CA GLY A 8 4.45 -1.72 -29.19
C GLY A 8 5.71 -1.82 -28.32
N ASP A 9 6.88 -2.02 -28.94
CA ASP A 9 8.17 -2.10 -28.23
C ASP A 9 8.83 -0.73 -27.97
N VAL A 10 8.19 0.37 -28.35
CA VAL A 10 8.71 1.73 -28.18
C VAL A 10 8.12 2.36 -26.94
N THR A 11 8.99 2.90 -26.07
CA THR A 11 8.59 3.61 -24.85
C THR A 11 9.18 5.00 -24.81
N ALA A 12 8.45 5.94 -24.20
CA ALA A 12 8.91 7.28 -23.88
C ALA A 12 8.40 7.69 -22.50
N THR A 13 9.17 8.55 -21.81
CA THR A 13 8.76 9.11 -20.52
C THR A 13 8.42 10.58 -20.71
N THR A 14 7.33 11.04 -20.07
CA THR A 14 6.97 12.46 -20.12
C THR A 14 7.96 13.31 -19.31
N ASN A 15 8.21 14.51 -19.80
CA ASN A 15 9.00 15.52 -19.08
C ASN A 15 8.16 16.19 -17.96
N ALA A 16 8.72 17.17 -17.27
CA ALA A 16 8.05 17.90 -16.19
C ALA A 16 6.78 18.67 -16.61
N SER A 17 6.61 18.95 -17.91
CA SER A 17 5.38 19.57 -18.44
C SER A 17 4.36 18.54 -18.95
N GLY A 18 4.61 17.25 -18.77
CA GLY A 18 3.78 16.16 -19.28
C GLY A 18 3.95 15.86 -20.76
N ALA A 19 4.90 16.50 -21.45
CA ALA A 19 5.15 16.27 -22.87
C ALA A 19 6.05 15.06 -23.10
N TYR A 20 5.74 14.28 -24.13
CA TYR A 20 6.54 13.13 -24.60
C TYR A 20 6.67 13.15 -26.13
N SER A 21 7.61 12.42 -26.65
CA SER A 21 7.79 12.19 -28.08
C SER A 21 8.42 10.81 -28.31
N MET A 22 7.93 10.09 -29.30
CA MET A 22 8.47 8.80 -29.72
C MET A 22 8.41 8.66 -31.23
N GLN A 23 9.26 7.81 -31.81
CA GLN A 23 9.22 7.46 -33.22
C GLN A 23 8.72 6.02 -33.37
N VAL A 24 7.61 5.86 -34.06
CA VAL A 24 7.01 4.56 -34.34
C VAL A 24 6.79 4.41 -35.85
N PRO A 25 6.82 3.20 -36.42
CA PRO A 25 6.52 2.96 -37.82
C PRO A 25 5.15 3.49 -38.21
N ALA A 26 4.97 3.86 -39.50
CA ALA A 26 3.66 4.18 -40.01
C ALA A 26 2.70 2.97 -39.93
N GLY A 27 1.47 3.19 -39.51
CA GLY A 27 0.49 2.15 -39.26
C GLY A 27 -0.58 2.58 -38.27
N THR A 28 -1.40 1.63 -37.88
CA THR A 28 -2.41 1.79 -36.83
C THR A 28 -1.91 1.10 -35.58
N HIS A 29 -1.88 1.82 -34.44
CA HIS A 29 -1.29 1.38 -33.21
C HIS A 29 -2.26 1.57 -32.04
N SER A 30 -2.01 0.81 -30.96
CA SER A 30 -2.51 1.11 -29.62
C SER A 30 -1.40 1.80 -28.84
N VAL A 31 -1.72 2.91 -28.19
CA VAL A 31 -0.78 3.67 -27.37
C VAL A 31 -1.30 3.68 -25.94
N THR A 32 -0.46 3.23 -25.00
CA THR A 32 -0.82 3.15 -23.58
C THR A 32 0.03 4.11 -22.77
N ALA A 33 -0.61 4.90 -21.92
CA ALA A 33 0.06 5.71 -20.91
C ALA A 33 -0.17 5.12 -19.53
N SER A 34 0.87 5.12 -18.69
CA SER A 34 0.84 4.63 -17.33
C SER A 34 1.70 5.49 -16.40
N ALA A 35 1.32 5.59 -15.14
CA ALA A 35 2.13 6.24 -14.10
C ALA A 35 1.85 5.57 -12.75
N PRO A 36 2.80 5.58 -11.80
CA PRO A 36 2.55 5.09 -10.44
C PRO A 36 1.35 5.81 -9.80
N CYS A 37 0.50 5.06 -9.11
CA CYS A 37 -0.73 5.54 -8.47
C CYS A 37 -1.82 6.05 -9.42
N TYR A 38 -1.73 5.74 -10.71
CA TYR A 38 -2.77 6.01 -11.71
C TYR A 38 -3.12 4.74 -12.47
N ASP A 39 -4.38 4.61 -12.86
CA ASP A 39 -4.79 3.55 -13.79
C ASP A 39 -4.26 3.88 -15.19
N SER A 40 -3.79 2.86 -15.89
CA SER A 40 -3.30 3.02 -17.26
C SER A 40 -4.47 3.32 -18.21
N VAL A 41 -4.21 4.17 -19.19
CA VAL A 41 -5.16 4.50 -20.26
C VAL A 41 -4.57 4.12 -21.60
N THR A 42 -5.35 3.40 -22.42
CA THR A 42 -4.97 3.00 -23.77
C THR A 42 -5.87 3.68 -24.80
N GLU A 43 -5.25 4.32 -25.80
CA GLU A 43 -5.91 4.83 -26.98
C GLU A 43 -5.62 3.87 -28.15
N ASP A 44 -6.68 3.24 -28.62
CA ASP A 44 -6.63 2.31 -29.74
C ASP A 44 -6.82 3.02 -31.09
N ASN A 45 -6.40 2.35 -32.18
CA ASN A 45 -6.56 2.84 -33.54
C ASN A 45 -5.87 4.17 -33.85
N VAL A 46 -4.78 4.48 -33.16
CA VAL A 46 -3.96 5.65 -33.44
C VAL A 46 -3.24 5.47 -34.80
N VAL A 47 -3.57 6.30 -35.77
CA VAL A 47 -2.98 6.24 -37.10
C VAL A 47 -1.72 7.12 -37.16
N VAL A 48 -0.60 6.49 -37.48
CA VAL A 48 0.69 7.17 -37.72
C VAL A 48 1.01 7.14 -39.22
N VAL A 49 1.31 8.31 -39.77
CA VAL A 49 1.63 8.47 -41.21
C VAL A 49 3.11 8.88 -41.35
N ASN A 50 3.79 8.37 -42.39
CA ASN A 50 5.19 8.70 -42.64
C ASN A 50 5.43 10.22 -42.68
N ASN A 51 6.47 10.67 -41.99
CA ASN A 51 6.88 12.09 -41.91
C ASN A 51 5.80 13.04 -41.37
N GLN A 52 4.84 12.54 -40.62
CA GLN A 52 3.83 13.35 -39.91
C GLN A 52 3.87 13.07 -38.42
N THR A 53 3.46 14.07 -37.63
CA THR A 53 3.30 13.92 -36.18
C THR A 53 1.82 13.68 -35.88
N THR A 54 1.53 12.57 -35.20
CA THR A 54 0.23 12.29 -34.60
C THR A 54 0.30 12.66 -33.12
N THR A 55 -0.62 13.52 -32.66
CA THR A 55 -0.67 13.92 -31.24
C THR A 55 -1.70 13.07 -30.51
N VAL A 56 -1.29 12.47 -29.40
CA VAL A 56 -2.17 11.72 -28.50
C VAL A 56 -1.99 12.31 -27.09
N ASN A 57 -3.09 12.66 -26.45
CA ASN A 57 -3.12 13.20 -25.08
C ASN A 57 -3.84 12.22 -24.17
N PHE A 58 -3.29 12.02 -22.98
CA PHE A 58 -3.85 11.14 -21.96
C PHE A 58 -4.23 11.92 -20.71
N ILE A 59 -5.31 11.52 -20.07
CA ILE A 59 -5.67 11.89 -18.71
C ILE A 59 -5.71 10.58 -17.94
N LEU A 60 -4.73 10.37 -17.07
CA LEU A 60 -4.67 9.17 -16.24
C LEU A 60 -5.55 9.37 -15.00
N PRO A 61 -6.58 8.55 -14.77
CA PRO A 61 -7.34 8.59 -13.54
C PRO A 61 -6.48 8.05 -12.38
N PRO A 62 -6.61 8.60 -11.16
CA PRO A 62 -5.99 8.01 -9.98
C PRO A 62 -6.42 6.55 -9.82
N SER A 63 -5.47 5.69 -9.47
CA SER A 63 -5.77 4.28 -9.25
C SER A 63 -6.69 4.10 -8.04
N SER A 64 -7.66 3.23 -8.17
CA SER A 64 -8.51 2.80 -7.06
C SER A 64 -7.76 1.93 -6.06
N THR A 65 -6.66 1.30 -6.50
CA THR A 65 -5.69 0.61 -5.64
C THR A 65 -4.44 1.46 -5.53
N ASN A 66 -4.03 1.75 -4.32
CA ASN A 66 -2.78 2.49 -4.09
C ASN A 66 -1.55 1.57 -4.10
N ILE A 67 -1.68 0.35 -4.59
CA ILE A 67 -0.60 -0.64 -4.66
C ILE A 67 0.42 -0.20 -5.70
N ILE A 68 1.68 -0.04 -5.28
CA ILE A 68 2.82 0.36 -6.13
C ILE A 68 3.88 -0.74 -6.26
N LEU A 69 3.79 -1.77 -5.44
CA LEU A 69 4.56 -3.00 -5.53
C LEU A 69 3.70 -4.15 -5.01
N GLU A 70 3.64 -5.24 -5.75
CA GLU A 70 3.05 -6.51 -5.33
C GLU A 70 3.93 -7.62 -5.89
N ASP A 71 4.42 -8.51 -5.04
CA ASP A 71 5.32 -9.57 -5.43
C ASP A 71 5.17 -10.81 -4.54
N SER A 72 4.84 -11.93 -5.15
CA SER A 72 4.79 -13.27 -4.55
C SER A 72 5.96 -14.15 -4.99
N PHE A 73 7.00 -13.57 -5.60
CA PHE A 73 8.23 -14.21 -6.07
C PHE A 73 8.06 -15.32 -7.14
N GLU A 74 6.86 -15.56 -7.64
CA GLU A 74 6.56 -16.66 -8.58
C GLU A 74 7.19 -16.48 -9.97
N THR A 75 7.47 -15.24 -10.39
CA THR A 75 7.93 -14.92 -11.74
C THR A 75 9.43 -15.07 -11.93
N TYR A 76 10.20 -15.24 -10.86
CA TYR A 76 11.66 -15.28 -10.93
C TYR A 76 12.19 -16.70 -11.23
N GLU A 77 13.44 -16.78 -11.71
CA GLU A 77 14.12 -18.05 -11.92
C GLU A 77 14.33 -18.81 -10.61
N ASN A 78 14.20 -20.14 -10.67
CA ASN A 78 14.38 -21.00 -9.51
C ASN A 78 15.80 -20.87 -8.96
N PHE A 79 15.92 -20.68 -7.65
CA PHE A 79 17.17 -20.58 -6.91
C PHE A 79 18.06 -19.40 -7.34
N ALA A 80 17.46 -18.34 -7.92
CA ALA A 80 18.15 -17.11 -8.24
C ALA A 80 18.60 -16.40 -6.96
N LEU A 81 19.85 -15.88 -6.97
CA LEU A 81 20.42 -15.03 -5.91
C LEU A 81 20.27 -13.53 -6.24
N THR A 82 19.95 -13.21 -7.48
CA THR A 82 19.65 -11.86 -7.96
C THR A 82 18.38 -11.92 -8.79
N PHE A 83 17.40 -11.13 -8.43
CA PHE A 83 16.08 -11.13 -9.08
C PHE A 83 15.52 -9.71 -9.13
N ALA A 84 15.86 -9.02 -10.22
CA ALA A 84 15.35 -7.67 -10.46
C ALA A 84 13.79 -7.66 -10.50
N PRO A 85 13.11 -6.63 -9.94
CA PRO A 85 13.69 -5.33 -9.55
C PRO A 85 14.23 -5.26 -8.11
N TRP A 86 14.25 -6.35 -7.37
CA TRP A 86 14.78 -6.41 -6.01
C TRP A 86 16.31 -6.31 -5.99
N THR A 87 16.85 -5.74 -4.92
CA THR A 87 18.28 -5.71 -4.63
C THR A 87 18.56 -6.58 -3.40
N CYS A 88 19.37 -7.63 -3.56
CA CYS A 88 19.86 -8.46 -2.47
C CYS A 88 21.25 -7.98 -2.07
N VAL A 89 21.48 -7.73 -0.76
CA VAL A 89 22.78 -7.31 -0.22
C VAL A 89 23.16 -8.22 0.94
N ASP A 90 24.15 -9.07 0.71
CA ASP A 90 24.80 -9.91 1.70
C ASP A 90 25.96 -9.10 2.33
N VAL A 91 25.79 -8.67 3.57
CA VAL A 91 26.77 -7.84 4.28
C VAL A 91 27.77 -8.69 5.04
N ASP A 92 27.35 -9.84 5.57
CA ASP A 92 28.23 -10.72 6.34
C ASP A 92 29.10 -11.62 5.45
N GLN A 93 28.72 -11.84 4.20
CA GLN A 93 29.41 -12.65 3.19
C GLN A 93 29.78 -14.05 3.69
N SER A 94 29.02 -14.56 4.65
CA SER A 94 29.21 -15.89 5.20
C SER A 94 28.64 -16.96 4.29
N GLY A 95 29.26 -18.13 4.21
CA GLY A 95 28.58 -19.30 3.68
C GLY A 95 27.34 -19.63 4.54
N THR A 96 26.37 -20.28 3.94
CA THR A 96 25.11 -20.60 4.62
C THR A 96 25.03 -22.06 5.04
N TRP A 97 24.20 -22.36 6.04
CA TRP A 97 23.81 -23.74 6.32
C TRP A 97 22.81 -24.23 5.27
N GLY A 98 22.81 -25.52 5.03
CA GLY A 98 21.83 -26.17 4.14
C GLY A 98 20.85 -27.05 4.90
N ILE A 99 19.88 -27.59 4.19
CA ILE A 99 18.94 -28.60 4.72
C ILE A 99 19.58 -29.97 4.62
N GLU A 100 19.57 -30.73 5.72
CA GLU A 100 20.18 -32.04 5.77
C GLU A 100 19.62 -32.98 4.69
N ASN A 101 20.52 -33.65 3.93
CA ASN A 101 20.21 -34.54 2.82
C ASN A 101 19.41 -33.92 1.67
N VAL A 102 19.36 -32.60 1.56
CA VAL A 102 18.69 -31.86 0.48
C VAL A 102 19.72 -31.01 -0.25
N SER A 103 19.76 -31.12 -1.57
CA SER A 103 20.60 -30.26 -2.42
C SER A 103 19.76 -29.41 -3.37
N PHE A 104 20.26 -28.24 -3.66
CA PHE A 104 19.69 -27.29 -4.63
C PHE A 104 20.80 -26.35 -5.14
N PRO A 105 20.61 -25.66 -6.27
CA PRO A 105 21.57 -24.67 -6.76
C PRO A 105 21.90 -23.61 -5.71
N ASN A 106 23.17 -23.23 -5.58
CA ASN A 106 23.69 -22.26 -4.62
C ASN A 106 23.62 -22.69 -3.13
N CYS A 107 23.24 -23.93 -2.81
CA CYS A 107 23.29 -24.47 -1.44
C CYS A 107 24.70 -24.26 -0.84
N PHE A 108 24.80 -23.81 0.41
CA PHE A 108 26.02 -23.50 1.16
C PHE A 108 26.83 -22.28 0.66
N SER A 109 26.42 -21.63 -0.42
CA SER A 109 27.07 -20.42 -0.92
C SER A 109 26.77 -19.20 -0.05
N PRO A 110 27.66 -18.20 -0.01
CA PRO A 110 27.30 -16.89 0.51
C PRO A 110 26.11 -16.30 -0.29
N MET A 111 25.09 -15.82 0.41
CA MET A 111 23.91 -15.24 -0.20
C MET A 111 23.08 -14.47 0.82
N ALA A 112 22.46 -13.36 0.42
CA ALA A 112 21.48 -12.67 1.23
C ALA A 112 20.13 -13.39 1.18
N TYR A 113 19.51 -13.40 -0.01
CA TYR A 113 18.25 -14.09 -0.26
C TYR A 113 18.34 -14.93 -1.53
N ILE A 114 17.55 -15.99 -1.57
CA ILE A 114 17.41 -16.89 -2.72
C ILE A 114 15.92 -17.08 -3.03
N ILE A 115 15.57 -17.20 -4.31
CA ILE A 115 14.23 -17.67 -4.71
C ILE A 115 14.17 -19.17 -4.47
N PHE A 116 13.63 -19.54 -3.32
CA PHE A 116 13.61 -20.94 -2.88
C PHE A 116 12.37 -21.65 -3.42
N VAL A 117 12.59 -22.82 -4.03
CA VAL A 117 11.54 -23.64 -4.64
C VAL A 117 11.58 -25.03 -4.03
N PRO A 118 10.79 -25.31 -2.99
CA PRO A 118 10.83 -26.57 -2.26
C PRO A 118 10.67 -27.80 -3.14
N SER A 119 9.75 -27.76 -4.09
CA SER A 119 9.47 -28.87 -5.01
C SER A 119 10.56 -29.16 -6.04
N ALA A 120 11.48 -28.21 -6.26
CA ALA A 120 12.59 -28.36 -7.20
C ALA A 120 13.93 -28.73 -6.53
N THR A 121 13.95 -28.95 -5.22
CA THR A 121 15.12 -29.48 -4.50
C THR A 121 15.34 -30.98 -4.80
N THR A 122 16.49 -31.50 -4.43
CA THR A 122 16.82 -32.95 -4.58
C THR A 122 17.21 -33.55 -3.22
N PRO A 123 16.38 -34.44 -2.63
CA PRO A 123 15.03 -34.79 -3.03
C PRO A 123 14.07 -33.57 -2.87
N PRO A 124 12.92 -33.59 -3.55
CA PRO A 124 11.92 -32.56 -3.37
C PRO A 124 11.41 -32.45 -1.93
N ILE A 125 11.30 -31.23 -1.42
CA ILE A 125 10.68 -30.99 -0.13
C ILE A 125 9.18 -30.96 -0.34
N SER A 126 8.48 -31.90 0.31
CA SER A 126 7.01 -32.01 0.27
C SER A 126 6.36 -31.55 1.57
N THR A 127 7.12 -30.93 2.48
CA THR A 127 6.56 -30.34 3.70
C THR A 127 5.56 -29.26 3.31
N PRO A 128 4.33 -29.30 3.82
CA PRO A 128 3.37 -28.25 3.57
C PRO A 128 3.83 -26.90 4.19
N ASP A 129 3.28 -25.82 3.69
CA ASP A 129 3.43 -24.46 4.23
C ASP A 129 4.86 -23.87 4.16
N VAL A 130 5.74 -24.36 3.28
CA VAL A 130 7.06 -23.73 3.05
C VAL A 130 6.90 -22.42 2.28
N THR A 131 5.91 -22.30 1.39
CA THR A 131 5.49 -21.07 0.73
C THR A 131 4.17 -20.60 1.34
N HIS A 132 3.91 -19.29 1.39
CA HIS A 132 2.63 -18.77 1.82
C HIS A 132 1.61 -18.91 0.69
N THR A 133 1.96 -18.41 -0.49
CA THR A 133 1.19 -18.67 -1.72
C THR A 133 2.08 -19.31 -2.77
N GLY A 134 1.49 -19.83 -3.84
CA GLY A 134 2.22 -20.39 -4.98
C GLY A 134 3.20 -21.52 -4.66
N THR A 135 4.37 -21.45 -5.28
CA THR A 135 5.40 -22.51 -5.27
C THR A 135 6.81 -22.00 -4.94
N LYS A 136 6.99 -20.68 -4.85
CA LYS A 136 8.27 -20.02 -4.60
C LYS A 136 8.16 -19.09 -3.40
N VAL A 137 9.30 -18.81 -2.79
CA VAL A 137 9.41 -17.94 -1.63
C VAL A 137 10.80 -17.31 -1.59
N ALA A 138 10.93 -16.08 -1.12
CA ALA A 138 12.22 -15.50 -0.81
C ALA A 138 12.73 -16.07 0.52
N ALA A 139 13.93 -16.63 0.54
CA ALA A 139 14.51 -17.29 1.72
C ALA A 139 15.90 -16.74 2.02
N SER A 140 16.17 -16.41 3.29
CA SER A 140 17.52 -16.18 3.83
C SER A 140 17.91 -17.34 4.72
N PHE A 141 19.01 -18.00 4.36
CA PHE A 141 19.55 -19.14 5.10
C PHE A 141 20.53 -18.70 6.17
N ALA A 142 20.53 -19.40 7.30
CA ALA A 142 21.41 -19.06 8.41
C ALA A 142 22.89 -19.06 8.00
N ALA A 143 23.60 -17.99 8.36
CA ALA A 143 25.04 -17.84 8.17
C ALA A 143 25.80 -18.87 9.00
N THR A 144 26.84 -19.48 8.40
CA THR A 144 27.77 -20.38 9.15
C THR A 144 28.60 -19.61 10.17
N THR A 145 28.69 -18.28 10.01
CA THR A 145 29.31 -17.37 10.95
C THR A 145 28.28 -16.29 11.35
N PRO A 146 27.46 -16.56 12.37
CA PRO A 146 26.36 -15.64 12.76
C PRO A 146 26.86 -14.34 13.36
N PRO A 147 26.04 -13.26 13.39
CA PRO A 147 24.66 -13.22 12.90
C PRO A 147 24.55 -12.99 11.40
N ASN A 148 23.42 -13.40 10.79
CA ASN A 148 23.06 -12.95 9.45
C ASN A 148 22.98 -11.42 9.39
N ASN A 149 23.36 -10.88 8.23
CA ASN A 149 23.16 -9.48 7.90
C ASN A 149 22.78 -9.36 6.42
N ASP A 150 21.58 -9.83 6.11
CA ASP A 150 21.07 -10.05 4.77
C ASP A 150 19.92 -9.13 4.46
N TRP A 151 20.01 -8.40 3.38
CA TRP A 151 19.01 -7.43 2.99
C TRP A 151 18.30 -7.81 1.70
N LEU A 152 16.97 -7.74 1.73
CA LEU A 152 16.11 -7.72 0.56
C LEU A 152 15.50 -6.32 0.44
N ILE A 153 15.86 -5.62 -0.64
CA ILE A 153 15.55 -4.20 -0.80
C ILE A 153 14.66 -4.02 -2.03
N THR A 154 13.55 -3.31 -1.88
CA THR A 154 12.63 -2.97 -2.97
C THR A 154 13.32 -2.13 -4.05
N PRO A 155 12.78 -2.06 -5.27
CA PRO A 155 13.11 -0.96 -6.18
C PRO A 155 12.76 0.40 -5.55
N LEU A 156 13.21 1.49 -6.21
CA LEU A 156 12.80 2.84 -5.79
C LEU A 156 11.29 3.00 -5.95
N LEU A 157 10.61 3.23 -4.85
CA LEU A 157 9.16 3.37 -4.78
C LEU A 157 8.77 4.84 -4.70
N HIS A 158 7.67 5.19 -5.36
CA HIS A 158 7.13 6.55 -5.34
C HIS A 158 6.04 6.68 -4.26
N ARG A 159 6.25 7.61 -3.31
CA ARG A 159 5.33 7.92 -2.21
C ARG A 159 4.86 6.71 -1.40
N PRO A 160 5.75 5.76 -1.04
CA PRO A 160 5.33 4.61 -0.26
C PRO A 160 4.75 5.06 1.08
N ALA A 161 3.61 4.48 1.46
CA ALA A 161 2.91 4.78 2.71
C ALA A 161 2.92 3.62 3.68
N GLN A 162 2.83 2.39 3.16
CA GLN A 162 2.76 1.18 3.97
C GLN A 162 3.39 0.01 3.21
N ILE A 163 4.09 -0.86 3.94
CA ILE A 163 4.49 -2.18 3.44
C ILE A 163 3.81 -3.27 4.25
N THR A 164 3.28 -4.28 3.57
CA THR A 164 2.75 -5.52 4.16
C THR A 164 3.45 -6.71 3.52
N PHE A 165 3.78 -7.72 4.31
CA PHE A 165 4.38 -8.97 3.84
C PHE A 165 4.10 -10.11 4.82
N TRP A 166 4.21 -11.34 4.32
CA TRP A 166 4.12 -12.54 5.15
C TRP A 166 5.51 -13.08 5.43
N ALA A 167 5.76 -13.45 6.69
CA ALA A 167 7.04 -14.04 7.07
C ALA A 167 6.88 -15.12 8.14
N ARG A 168 7.85 -16.07 8.16
CA ARG A 168 7.94 -17.12 9.16
C ARG A 168 9.35 -17.66 9.32
N SER A 169 9.59 -18.33 10.43
CA SER A 169 10.71 -19.24 10.59
C SER A 169 10.38 -20.61 9.98
N TYR A 170 11.30 -21.21 9.26
CA TYR A 170 11.11 -22.56 8.72
C TYR A 170 10.90 -23.59 9.82
N VAL A 171 11.72 -23.54 10.88
CA VAL A 171 11.61 -24.36 12.11
C VAL A 171 11.94 -23.50 13.33
N SER A 172 11.70 -24.03 14.53
CA SER A 172 12.07 -23.38 15.82
C SER A 172 13.16 -24.14 16.58
N THR A 173 13.68 -25.22 16.02
CA THR A 173 14.64 -26.13 16.70
C THR A 173 15.93 -25.40 17.12
N TYR A 174 16.37 -24.43 16.32
CA TYR A 174 17.59 -23.63 16.55
C TYR A 174 17.28 -22.19 17.01
N GLY A 175 16.03 -21.89 17.33
CA GLY A 175 15.52 -20.54 17.60
C GLY A 175 14.62 -20.02 16.50
N LEU A 176 14.03 -18.86 16.75
CA LEU A 176 13.21 -18.17 15.75
C LEU A 176 14.07 -17.23 14.92
N GLU A 177 13.69 -17.09 13.66
CA GLU A 177 14.30 -16.13 12.75
C GLU A 177 14.00 -14.69 13.17
N ARG A 178 14.95 -13.81 12.93
CA ARG A 178 14.90 -12.42 13.36
C ARG A 178 15.07 -11.50 12.17
N PHE A 179 14.21 -10.48 12.13
CA PHE A 179 14.28 -9.49 11.05
C PHE A 179 14.08 -8.06 11.56
N LYS A 180 14.43 -7.12 10.70
CA LYS A 180 14.14 -5.68 10.84
C LYS A 180 13.60 -5.15 9.52
N VAL A 181 12.83 -4.06 9.60
CA VAL A 181 12.36 -3.32 8.42
C VAL A 181 12.93 -1.91 8.50
N GLY A 182 13.49 -1.44 7.41
CA GLY A 182 14.07 -0.10 7.30
C GLY A 182 13.64 0.63 6.04
N VAL A 183 13.76 1.94 6.05
CA VAL A 183 13.46 2.84 4.93
C VAL A 183 14.67 3.70 4.64
N SER A 184 14.99 3.86 3.35
CA SER A 184 16.06 4.74 2.85
C SER A 184 15.52 5.67 1.77
N THR A 185 15.86 6.96 1.84
CA THR A 185 15.54 7.97 0.82
C THR A 185 16.76 8.35 -0.03
N THR A 186 17.91 7.74 0.20
CA THR A 186 19.19 8.13 -0.42
C THR A 186 19.79 7.05 -1.29
N GLY A 187 19.62 5.77 -0.96
CA GLY A 187 20.22 4.67 -1.73
C GLY A 187 19.89 3.30 -1.16
N THR A 188 20.56 2.29 -1.69
CA THR A 188 20.39 0.87 -1.33
C THR A 188 21.51 0.33 -0.42
N ASN A 189 22.44 1.18 0.02
CA ASN A 189 23.46 0.71 0.98
C ASN A 189 22.80 0.44 2.33
N PRO A 190 23.10 -0.65 3.03
CA PRO A 190 22.56 -0.96 4.36
C PRO A 190 22.66 0.18 5.37
N SER A 191 23.72 0.98 5.31
CA SER A 191 23.92 2.17 6.17
C SER A 191 22.96 3.33 5.91
N ASP A 192 22.27 3.33 4.77
CA ASP A 192 21.32 4.39 4.37
C ASP A 192 19.94 4.19 5.01
N PHE A 193 19.69 3.01 5.60
CA PHE A 193 18.38 2.64 6.11
C PHE A 193 18.17 3.09 7.55
N THR A 194 17.06 3.76 7.78
CA THR A 194 16.51 4.02 9.12
C THR A 194 15.52 2.91 9.46
N ILE A 195 15.76 2.20 10.57
CA ILE A 195 14.90 1.09 11.00
C ILE A 195 13.57 1.64 11.54
N ILE A 196 12.46 1.14 10.99
CA ILE A 196 11.09 1.51 11.36
C ILE A 196 10.37 0.43 12.16
N SER A 197 10.86 -0.81 12.16
CA SER A 197 10.27 -1.93 12.92
C SER A 197 10.54 -1.87 14.44
N GLY A 198 11.11 -0.77 14.91
CA GLY A 198 11.47 -0.57 16.34
C GLY A 198 12.96 -0.81 16.61
N PRO A 199 13.41 -0.54 17.84
CA PRO A 199 14.83 -0.57 18.19
C PRO A 199 15.44 -1.97 18.21
N ASN A 200 14.61 -2.98 18.43
CA ASN A 200 15.02 -4.38 18.48
C ASN A 200 14.67 -5.10 17.16
N TYR A 201 15.05 -6.36 17.06
CA TYR A 201 14.56 -7.24 16.02
C TYR A 201 13.15 -7.76 16.35
N ILE A 202 12.44 -8.24 15.30
CA ILE A 202 11.19 -8.98 15.42
C ILE A 202 11.52 -10.46 15.26
N GLU A 203 10.95 -11.33 16.07
CA GLU A 203 11.03 -12.78 15.92
C GLU A 203 9.84 -13.28 15.10
N ALA A 204 10.12 -13.93 13.97
CA ALA A 204 9.09 -14.53 13.11
C ALA A 204 8.69 -15.90 13.68
N PRO A 205 7.40 -16.19 13.95
CA PRO A 205 6.97 -17.50 14.41
C PRO A 205 7.11 -18.56 13.31
N VAL A 206 6.88 -19.83 13.65
CA VAL A 206 6.88 -20.93 12.67
C VAL A 206 5.61 -21.01 11.82
N SER A 207 4.58 -20.26 12.15
CA SER A 207 3.39 -20.08 11.31
C SER A 207 3.52 -18.82 10.47
N TRP A 208 3.02 -18.83 9.25
CA TRP A 208 2.94 -17.63 8.43
C TRP A 208 2.20 -16.52 9.19
N THR A 209 2.82 -15.37 9.27
CA THR A 209 2.31 -14.20 10.00
C THR A 209 2.47 -12.98 9.11
N GLU A 210 1.41 -12.20 9.02
CA GLU A 210 1.39 -10.93 8.30
C GLU A 210 2.00 -9.82 9.15
N TYR A 211 2.87 -9.04 8.54
CA TYR A 211 3.50 -7.87 9.13
C TYR A 211 3.21 -6.64 8.30
N THR A 212 2.81 -5.58 8.97
CA THR A 212 2.49 -4.29 8.34
C THR A 212 3.26 -3.17 9.04
N TYR A 213 3.90 -2.32 8.24
CA TYR A 213 4.65 -1.16 8.73
C TYR A 213 4.27 0.09 7.96
N GLU A 214 3.88 1.13 8.71
CA GLU A 214 3.64 2.46 8.15
C GLU A 214 4.97 3.16 7.86
N ILE A 215 5.03 3.93 6.77
CA ILE A 215 6.20 4.71 6.38
C ILE A 215 5.96 6.17 6.78
N GLU A 216 6.54 6.54 7.90
CA GLU A 216 6.41 7.89 8.44
C GLU A 216 7.04 8.94 7.53
N GLY A 217 6.52 10.18 7.59
CA GLY A 217 7.03 11.30 6.83
C GLY A 217 6.69 11.30 5.34
N GLN A 218 6.03 10.26 4.83
CA GLN A 218 5.55 10.12 3.45
C GLN A 218 6.57 10.63 2.40
N PRO A 219 7.75 10.01 2.31
CA PRO A 219 8.78 10.45 1.37
C PRO A 219 8.28 10.36 -0.07
N GLU A 220 8.71 11.31 -0.92
CA GLU A 220 8.34 11.28 -2.33
C GLU A 220 8.93 10.06 -3.05
N ASN A 221 10.12 9.64 -2.65
CA ASN A 221 10.75 8.42 -3.14
C ASN A 221 11.50 7.74 -2.00
N ALA A 222 11.37 6.42 -1.89
CA ALA A 222 12.12 5.63 -0.91
C ALA A 222 12.33 4.19 -1.37
N TYR A 223 13.33 3.55 -0.79
CA TYR A 223 13.54 2.11 -0.78
C TYR A 223 13.08 1.56 0.57
N ILE A 224 12.54 0.36 0.58
CA ILE A 224 12.21 -0.38 1.80
C ILE A 224 13.09 -1.61 1.83
N GLY A 225 13.76 -1.86 2.96
CA GLY A 225 14.63 -3.01 3.15
C GLY A 225 14.10 -3.93 4.26
N ILE A 226 14.06 -5.22 3.99
CA ILE A 226 13.78 -6.27 4.97
C ILE A 226 15.10 -6.96 5.25
N GLN A 227 15.61 -6.80 6.48
CA GLN A 227 16.90 -7.31 6.92
C GLN A 227 16.70 -8.57 7.76
N CYS A 228 17.26 -9.71 7.35
CA CYS A 228 17.46 -10.85 8.24
C CYS A 228 18.65 -10.56 9.16
N VAL A 229 18.44 -10.70 10.48
CA VAL A 229 19.44 -10.50 11.54
C VAL A 229 19.46 -11.68 12.49
N SER A 230 19.14 -12.85 12.00
CA SER A 230 19.09 -14.09 12.79
C SER A 230 20.47 -14.45 13.35
N HIS A 231 20.47 -15.06 14.53
CA HIS A 231 21.68 -15.52 15.17
C HIS A 231 21.54 -17.01 15.48
N ASP A 232 22.18 -17.82 14.64
CA ASP A 232 22.19 -19.29 14.76
C ASP A 232 20.78 -19.92 14.76
N ALA A 233 19.88 -19.38 13.90
CA ALA A 233 18.58 -19.95 13.58
C ALA A 233 18.69 -20.87 12.35
N PHE A 234 17.73 -20.88 11.40
CA PHE A 234 17.83 -21.80 10.26
C PHE A 234 17.48 -21.18 8.90
N ILE A 235 16.21 -20.90 8.62
CA ILE A 235 15.79 -20.27 7.37
C ILE A 235 14.66 -19.28 7.67
N PHE A 236 14.88 -18.02 7.33
CA PHE A 236 13.86 -16.98 7.30
C PHE A 236 13.14 -17.03 5.95
N LEU A 237 11.81 -17.18 5.98
CA LEU A 237 10.97 -17.24 4.80
C LEU A 237 10.10 -15.98 4.73
N LEU A 238 10.03 -15.37 3.55
CA LEU A 238 9.30 -14.14 3.27
C LEU A 238 8.54 -14.27 1.95
N ASP A 239 7.25 -13.92 1.96
CA ASP A 239 6.36 -14.07 0.82
C ASP A 239 5.32 -12.94 0.74
N ASP A 240 4.64 -12.81 -0.41
CA ASP A 240 3.50 -11.93 -0.66
C ASP A 240 3.72 -10.50 -0.13
N VAL A 241 4.68 -9.82 -0.72
CA VAL A 241 5.01 -8.42 -0.37
C VAL A 241 4.11 -7.48 -1.14
N THR A 242 3.46 -6.57 -0.42
CA THR A 242 2.66 -5.49 -0.99
C THR A 242 3.12 -4.14 -0.43
N VAL A 243 3.29 -3.15 -1.29
CA VAL A 243 3.53 -1.76 -0.87
C VAL A 243 2.44 -0.87 -1.43
N GLU A 244 1.81 -0.13 -0.53
CA GLU A 244 0.82 0.88 -0.88
C GLU A 244 1.44 2.27 -0.85
N ALA A 245 1.00 3.13 -1.77
CA ALA A 245 1.37 4.55 -1.79
C ALA A 245 0.35 5.40 -1.03
N THR A 246 0.78 6.58 -0.62
CA THR A 246 -0.16 7.64 -0.21
C THR A 246 -1.06 7.98 -1.41
N PRO A 247 -2.39 7.94 -1.26
CA PRO A 247 -3.30 8.30 -2.33
C PRO A 247 -2.99 9.69 -2.91
N LEU A 248 -2.94 9.79 -4.23
CA LEU A 248 -2.86 11.09 -4.89
C LEU A 248 -4.20 11.79 -4.73
N ALA A 249 -4.17 13.05 -4.33
CA ALA A 249 -5.37 13.88 -4.44
C ALA A 249 -5.69 14.01 -5.94
N ASP A 250 -6.82 13.46 -6.38
CA ASP A 250 -7.31 13.65 -7.74
C ASP A 250 -7.54 15.15 -7.99
N PRO A 251 -6.81 15.78 -8.93
CA PRO A 251 -7.05 17.18 -9.26
C PRO A 251 -8.46 17.44 -9.84
N ASN A 252 -9.18 16.40 -10.27
CA ASN A 252 -10.55 16.48 -10.76
C ASN A 252 -11.58 16.14 -9.67
N VAL A 253 -11.17 15.58 -8.53
CA VAL A 253 -12.05 15.53 -7.36
C VAL A 253 -12.20 16.98 -6.88
N PRO A 254 -13.41 17.56 -6.88
CA PRO A 254 -13.62 18.88 -6.31
C PRO A 254 -13.00 18.92 -4.92
N VAL A 255 -12.10 19.86 -4.68
CA VAL A 255 -11.49 20.05 -3.35
C VAL A 255 -12.61 19.94 -2.33
N LEU A 256 -12.60 18.88 -1.53
CA LEU A 256 -13.62 18.68 -0.52
C LEU A 256 -13.70 19.96 0.31
N ALA A 257 -14.78 20.69 0.14
CA ALA A 257 -15.07 21.76 1.06
C ALA A 257 -15.55 21.14 2.36
N THR A 258 -15.12 21.66 3.49
CA THR A 258 -15.79 21.29 4.74
C THR A 258 -17.22 21.82 4.64
N GLU A 259 -18.20 20.92 4.55
CA GLU A 259 -19.59 21.25 4.27
C GLU A 259 -20.57 20.32 4.97
N LEU A 260 -21.62 20.88 5.54
CA LEU A 260 -22.80 20.16 5.96
C LEU A 260 -23.76 20.06 4.76
N GLN A 261 -23.77 18.93 4.05
CA GLN A 261 -24.46 18.79 2.76
C GLN A 261 -25.99 18.73 2.88
N GLY A 262 -26.51 18.04 3.88
CA GLY A 262 -27.95 17.91 4.06
C GLY A 262 -28.36 16.60 4.72
N ASN A 263 -29.67 16.42 4.88
CA ASN A 263 -30.23 15.17 5.35
C ASN A 263 -31.27 14.62 4.38
N TYR A 264 -31.31 13.29 4.26
CA TYR A 264 -32.30 12.60 3.44
C TYR A 264 -32.72 11.28 4.11
N PRO A 265 -34.04 11.00 4.13
CA PRO A 265 -35.16 11.81 3.68
C PRO A 265 -35.37 13.07 4.56
N ASN A 266 -36.03 14.11 4.00
CA ASN A 266 -36.49 15.28 4.72
C ASN A 266 -37.76 15.81 4.02
N PRO A 267 -38.97 15.72 4.60
CA PRO A 267 -39.27 15.18 5.92
C PRO A 267 -38.95 13.68 6.10
N PHE A 268 -38.76 13.23 7.34
CA PHE A 268 -38.37 11.85 7.66
C PHE A 268 -39.26 11.18 8.75
N ASN A 269 -39.31 9.86 8.78
CA ASN A 269 -40.02 9.05 9.76
C ASN A 269 -39.36 7.66 9.92
N PRO A 270 -38.91 7.28 11.09
CA PRO A 270 -38.37 8.11 12.17
C PRO A 270 -36.87 8.43 11.94
N GLU A 271 -36.29 8.03 10.81
CA GLU A 271 -34.84 8.02 10.54
C GLU A 271 -34.48 8.91 9.36
N THR A 272 -33.33 9.56 9.47
CA THR A 272 -32.71 10.33 8.39
C THR A 272 -31.21 10.23 8.43
N THR A 273 -30.56 10.25 7.26
CA THR A 273 -29.11 10.27 7.09
C THR A 273 -28.63 11.69 6.82
N ILE A 274 -27.77 12.22 7.69
CA ILE A 274 -27.11 13.50 7.52
C ILE A 274 -25.76 13.26 6.82
N ARG A 275 -25.50 13.96 5.71
CA ARG A 275 -24.25 13.89 4.95
C ARG A 275 -23.42 15.13 5.18
N TYR A 276 -22.12 14.96 5.29
CA TYR A 276 -21.14 16.04 5.45
C TYR A 276 -19.79 15.66 4.87
N SER A 277 -18.98 16.67 4.59
CA SER A 277 -17.60 16.51 4.13
C SER A 277 -16.63 17.32 5.00
N VAL A 278 -15.40 16.87 5.06
CA VAL A 278 -14.30 17.49 5.82
C VAL A 278 -13.11 17.64 4.87
N LYS A 279 -12.61 18.87 4.73
CA LYS A 279 -11.50 19.20 3.81
C LYS A 279 -10.14 18.74 4.35
N GLU A 280 -9.96 18.86 5.65
CA GLU A 280 -8.69 18.55 6.34
C GLU A 280 -8.97 17.94 7.71
N THR A 281 -8.03 17.17 8.24
CA THR A 281 -8.18 16.53 9.56
C THR A 281 -8.55 17.57 10.61
N SER A 282 -9.73 17.41 11.21
CA SER A 282 -10.25 18.34 12.23
C SER A 282 -11.19 17.66 13.20
N PRO A 283 -11.31 18.18 14.44
CA PRO A 283 -12.37 17.76 15.35
C PRO A 283 -13.73 18.15 14.76
N VAL A 284 -14.65 17.19 14.66
CA VAL A 284 -16.00 17.37 14.12
C VAL A 284 -17.02 17.06 15.20
N THR A 285 -17.98 17.98 15.34
CA THR A 285 -19.20 17.72 16.12
C THR A 285 -20.42 17.91 15.23
N ILE A 286 -21.40 17.00 15.36
CA ILE A 286 -22.76 17.14 14.79
C ILE A 286 -23.76 16.96 15.90
N GLU A 287 -24.56 17.99 16.13
CA GLU A 287 -25.50 18.06 17.23
C GLU A 287 -26.91 18.41 16.73
N VAL A 288 -27.91 17.79 17.31
CA VAL A 288 -29.34 18.02 16.99
C VAL A 288 -29.95 18.87 18.08
N TYR A 289 -30.73 19.88 17.69
CA TYR A 289 -31.41 20.84 18.55
C TYR A 289 -32.91 20.90 18.24
N ASN A 290 -33.71 21.16 19.25
CA ASN A 290 -35.13 21.47 19.08
C ASN A 290 -35.36 22.97 18.71
N LEU A 291 -36.64 23.35 18.47
CA LEU A 291 -37.02 24.73 18.16
C LEU A 291 -36.66 25.77 19.25
N LYS A 292 -36.47 25.32 20.50
CA LYS A 292 -36.07 26.18 21.61
C LYS A 292 -34.54 26.32 21.72
N GLY A 293 -33.79 25.73 20.81
CA GLY A 293 -32.30 25.71 20.84
C GLY A 293 -31.70 24.78 21.90
N GLN A 294 -32.50 23.87 22.49
CA GLN A 294 -32.00 22.89 23.46
C GLN A 294 -31.38 21.71 22.72
N LEU A 295 -30.21 21.26 23.18
CA LEU A 295 -29.54 20.09 22.65
C LEU A 295 -30.41 18.84 22.89
N VAL A 296 -30.68 18.11 21.81
CA VAL A 296 -31.45 16.86 21.81
C VAL A 296 -30.50 15.68 21.82
N ARG A 297 -29.49 15.70 20.94
CA ARG A 297 -28.52 14.60 20.81
C ARG A 297 -27.25 15.09 20.12
N THR A 298 -26.09 14.58 20.56
CA THR A 298 -24.84 14.63 19.82
C THR A 298 -24.71 13.36 18.98
N LEU A 299 -24.55 13.52 17.67
CA LEU A 299 -24.44 12.42 16.72
C LEU A 299 -22.99 12.08 16.38
N VAL A 300 -22.13 13.11 16.31
CA VAL A 300 -20.69 12.97 16.03
C VAL A 300 -19.94 13.86 17.03
N ASN A 301 -18.86 13.34 17.61
CA ASN A 301 -17.91 14.10 18.44
C ASN A 301 -16.54 13.36 18.40
N GLU A 302 -15.83 13.52 17.28
CA GLU A 302 -14.55 12.85 17.07
C GLU A 302 -13.70 13.59 16.03
N VAL A 303 -12.41 13.28 15.96
CA VAL A 303 -11.54 13.78 14.90
C VAL A 303 -11.81 13.00 13.63
N LYS A 304 -12.06 13.70 12.52
CA LYS A 304 -12.22 13.13 11.17
C LYS A 304 -11.08 13.61 10.28
N ILE A 305 -10.55 12.68 9.48
CA ILE A 305 -9.61 13.01 8.39
C ILE A 305 -10.38 13.64 7.22
N ALA A 306 -9.68 14.12 6.19
CA ALA A 306 -10.34 14.60 4.97
C ALA A 306 -11.20 13.48 4.36
N GLY A 307 -12.45 13.77 4.01
CA GLY A 307 -13.35 12.74 3.46
C GLY A 307 -14.83 13.15 3.45
N ASN A 308 -15.64 12.27 2.86
CA ASN A 308 -17.11 12.33 2.89
C ASN A 308 -17.65 11.37 3.91
N TYR A 309 -18.62 11.82 4.71
CA TYR A 309 -19.16 11.08 5.84
C TYR A 309 -20.68 11.14 5.87
N SER A 310 -21.26 10.21 6.60
CA SER A 310 -22.68 10.22 6.93
C SER A 310 -22.92 9.74 8.35
N VAL A 311 -23.98 10.26 8.98
CA VAL A 311 -24.45 9.82 10.28
C VAL A 311 -25.96 9.74 10.27
N ILE A 312 -26.50 8.72 10.92
CA ILE A 312 -27.92 8.47 11.00
C ILE A 312 -28.48 9.06 12.31
N TRP A 313 -29.59 9.79 12.21
CA TRP A 313 -30.41 10.13 13.35
C TRP A 313 -31.77 9.42 13.29
N ASN A 314 -32.06 8.64 14.31
CA ASN A 314 -33.24 7.80 14.40
C ASN A 314 -34.39 8.44 15.22
N GLY A 315 -34.43 9.76 15.32
CA GLY A 315 -35.47 10.50 16.02
C GLY A 315 -35.51 10.25 17.54
N ARG A 316 -34.34 9.99 18.16
CA ARG A 316 -34.23 9.77 19.63
C ARG A 316 -33.26 10.80 20.24
N ASP A 317 -33.56 11.13 21.51
CA ASP A 317 -32.73 12.00 22.33
C ASP A 317 -31.48 11.31 22.92
N SER A 318 -30.72 12.00 23.75
CA SER A 318 -29.51 11.48 24.42
C SER A 318 -29.82 10.37 25.42
N HIS A 319 -31.05 10.25 25.88
CA HIS A 319 -31.53 9.19 26.78
C HIS A 319 -32.20 8.04 26.01
N ASN A 320 -32.07 8.04 24.68
CA ASN A 320 -32.65 7.07 23.76
C ASN A 320 -34.20 7.07 23.77
N GLN A 321 -34.84 8.17 24.21
CA GLN A 321 -36.29 8.32 24.17
C GLN A 321 -36.72 8.93 22.83
N PRO A 322 -37.84 8.46 22.22
CA PRO A 322 -38.33 9.01 20.97
C PRO A 322 -38.79 10.45 21.17
N VAL A 323 -38.36 11.32 20.27
CA VAL A 323 -38.79 12.73 20.31
C VAL A 323 -40.09 12.96 19.55
N SER A 324 -40.73 14.11 19.73
CA SER A 324 -42.01 14.46 19.09
C SER A 324 -41.80 14.83 17.62
N SER A 325 -42.85 14.66 16.79
CA SER A 325 -42.87 15.23 15.44
C SER A 325 -42.66 16.74 15.51
N GLY A 326 -41.96 17.30 14.54
CA GLY A 326 -41.71 18.74 14.50
C GLY A 326 -40.45 19.12 13.76
N VAL A 327 -40.09 20.39 13.90
CA VAL A 327 -38.88 20.95 13.32
C VAL A 327 -37.69 20.79 14.28
N TYR A 328 -36.59 20.31 13.74
CA TYR A 328 -35.30 20.18 14.41
C TYR A 328 -34.24 20.88 13.59
N PHE A 329 -33.18 21.29 14.26
CA PHE A 329 -31.97 21.81 13.64
C PHE A 329 -30.80 20.89 13.94
N TYR A 330 -29.92 20.73 12.98
CA TYR A 330 -28.65 20.06 13.23
C TYR A 330 -27.50 20.97 12.83
N LYS A 331 -26.50 21.03 13.71
CA LYS A 331 -25.33 21.90 13.59
C LYS A 331 -24.07 21.08 13.50
N MET A 332 -23.25 21.38 12.51
CA MET A 332 -21.92 20.88 12.37
C MET A 332 -20.90 21.95 12.73
N ASN A 333 -19.91 21.60 13.56
CA ASN A 333 -18.69 22.37 13.72
C ASN A 333 -17.51 21.48 13.30
N ALA A 334 -16.57 22.02 12.52
CA ALA A 334 -15.36 21.34 12.09
C ALA A 334 -14.23 22.38 11.94
N GLY A 335 -13.31 22.41 12.89
CA GLY A 335 -12.29 23.47 12.97
C GLY A 335 -12.91 24.87 13.03
N LYS A 336 -12.66 25.67 11.98
CA LYS A 336 -13.25 27.04 11.84
C LYS A 336 -14.62 27.05 11.16
N TYR A 337 -15.06 25.91 10.61
CA TYR A 337 -16.33 25.80 9.92
C TYR A 337 -17.47 25.59 10.90
N SER A 338 -18.58 26.30 10.70
CA SER A 338 -19.83 26.06 11.42
C SER A 338 -21.01 26.25 10.47
N SER A 339 -21.93 25.31 10.46
CA SER A 339 -23.16 25.39 9.66
C SER A 339 -24.31 24.73 10.39
N THR A 340 -25.52 25.28 10.18
CA THR A 340 -26.77 24.77 10.76
C THR A 340 -27.80 24.57 9.67
N LYS A 341 -28.47 23.43 9.65
CA LYS A 341 -29.57 23.15 8.71
C LYS A 341 -30.82 22.69 9.46
N LYS A 342 -31.95 22.77 8.79
CA LYS A 342 -33.27 22.40 9.30
C LYS A 342 -33.71 21.05 8.76
N MET A 343 -34.36 20.26 9.59
CA MET A 343 -35.04 19.01 9.22
C MET A 343 -36.41 18.89 9.86
N ILE A 344 -37.29 18.12 9.26
CA ILE A 344 -38.68 17.93 9.70
C ILE A 344 -38.95 16.46 9.97
N MET A 345 -39.28 16.15 11.22
CA MET A 345 -39.67 14.82 11.63
C MET A 345 -41.20 14.69 11.59
N MET A 346 -41.68 13.65 10.92
CA MET A 346 -43.08 13.25 10.87
C MET A 346 -43.22 11.89 11.58
N LYS A 347 -44.38 11.68 12.21
CA LYS A 347 -44.78 10.36 12.73
C LYS A 347 -45.89 9.80 11.87
#